data_85cf94fcd716a0dcd31199cc9c0861f0
#
_entry.id   85cf94fcd716a0dcd31199cc9c0861f0
#
_cell.length_a   1.000
_cell.length_b   1.000
_cell.length_c   1.000
_cell.angle_alpha   90.00
_cell.angle_beta   90.00
_cell.angle_gamma   90.00
#
_symmetry.space_group_name_H-M   'P 1'
#
loop_
_entity.id
_entity.type
_entity.pdbx_description
1 polymer ?
#
loop_
_entity_poly.entity_id
_entity_poly.type
_entity_poly.pdbx_seq_one_letter_code
_entity_poly.pdbx_strand_id
1 'polypeptide(L)'
;AYKAGGGNSQPGVPYRTVANRNEGELARSTVEETYSLINADLAEACSLLEGKKITELNHWSAKSAYAVRARVAMAMHDYANAAAYAEKSIQLAEAEGGKLMDASNLYNGFADITSTTKEPLYAAMTQDDQTIYFYSFYAYMSWNFSATAIRQGVKAINADTYDLMSETDLRRAWWDPTGSYDDLPLTSFQAGSIPYQNRKFTARAVSNAVGDVAFLRLSEMYLTAAEAYARGGNTAKAQEIFTKFQITRDPAYAGGGDLIEEIMTSRRIELWAEGLRYFDLKRLNLPIKRGRNFDITFCTFLEKAAGEKGWTWEIPKIETDNNPACVKNY
;
A
#
# COMPACT_ATOMS: atom_id res chain seq x y z
N ALA A 1 -12.62 -0.14 12.72
CA ALA A 1 -11.42 -0.98 12.73
C ALA A 1 -11.62 -2.15 13.68
N TYR A 2 -10.88 -3.23 13.48
CA TYR A 2 -10.80 -4.33 14.43
C TYR A 2 -10.13 -3.84 15.72
N LYS A 3 -10.61 -4.29 16.87
CA LYS A 3 -10.07 -3.94 18.19
C LYS A 3 -9.33 -5.16 18.74
N ALA A 4 -8.03 -5.02 18.98
CA ALA A 4 -7.27 -6.05 19.69
C ALA A 4 -7.84 -6.27 21.09
N GLY A 5 -7.92 -7.52 21.51
CA GLY A 5 -8.46 -7.87 22.86
C GLY A 5 -9.97 -8.00 22.93
N GLY A 6 -10.70 -7.90 21.81
CA GLY A 6 -12.13 -8.18 21.76
C GLY A 6 -13.03 -6.93 21.65
N GLY A 7 -14.35 -7.13 21.79
CA GLY A 7 -15.32 -6.05 21.63
C GLY A 7 -15.59 -5.68 20.17
N ASN A 8 -15.53 -6.65 19.25
CA ASN A 8 -15.73 -6.47 17.81
C ASN A 8 -17.18 -6.80 17.36
N SER A 9 -18.16 -6.60 18.25
CA SER A 9 -19.59 -6.81 17.97
C SER A 9 -20.25 -5.70 17.15
N GLN A 10 -19.51 -4.59 16.87
CA GLN A 10 -20.03 -3.52 16.02
C GLN A 10 -20.27 -4.02 14.59
N PRO A 11 -21.21 -3.41 13.85
CA PRO A 11 -21.52 -3.84 12.48
C PRO A 11 -20.29 -3.74 11.56
N GLY A 12 -20.01 -4.84 10.89
CA GLY A 12 -19.01 -4.98 9.82
C GLY A 12 -19.61 -4.72 8.44
N VAL A 13 -19.62 -5.73 7.56
CA VAL A 13 -20.16 -5.66 6.21
C VAL A 13 -21.20 -6.76 5.96
N PRO A 14 -22.16 -6.59 5.05
CA PRO A 14 -22.95 -7.71 4.56
C PRO A 14 -22.03 -8.72 3.85
N TYR A 15 -22.00 -9.97 4.31
CA TYR A 15 -21.12 -11.00 3.75
C TYR A 15 -21.94 -11.94 2.88
N ARG A 16 -21.85 -11.77 1.56
CA ARG A 16 -22.59 -12.60 0.57
C ARG A 16 -21.74 -13.78 0.14
N THR A 17 -22.29 -14.98 0.25
CA THR A 17 -21.65 -16.23 -0.18
C THR A 17 -22.18 -16.75 -1.52
N VAL A 18 -23.28 -16.19 -2.01
CA VAL A 18 -23.93 -16.59 -3.25
C VAL A 18 -24.07 -15.40 -4.20
N ALA A 19 -23.68 -15.58 -5.44
CA ALA A 19 -23.81 -14.58 -6.49
C ALA A 19 -25.25 -14.60 -7.08
N ASN A 20 -26.25 -14.20 -6.29
CA ASN A 20 -27.63 -14.14 -6.69
C ASN A 20 -28.19 -12.73 -6.52
N ARG A 21 -28.65 -12.11 -7.61
CA ARG A 21 -29.29 -10.79 -7.58
C ARG A 21 -30.62 -10.76 -6.81
N ASN A 22 -31.28 -11.91 -6.69
CA ASN A 22 -32.58 -12.05 -6.04
C ASN A 22 -32.46 -12.50 -4.57
N GLU A 23 -31.25 -12.65 -4.03
CA GLU A 23 -31.08 -12.77 -2.60
C GLU A 23 -31.58 -11.48 -1.96
N GLY A 24 -32.52 -11.60 -1.06
CA GLY A 24 -33.15 -10.49 -0.37
C GLY A 24 -32.18 -9.65 0.47
N GLU A 25 -32.75 -8.86 1.36
CA GLU A 25 -32.03 -8.03 2.31
C GLU A 25 -31.04 -8.84 3.14
N LEU A 26 -29.82 -8.35 3.26
CA LEU A 26 -28.79 -8.98 4.05
C LEU A 26 -28.26 -8.01 5.11
N ALA A 27 -28.42 -8.40 6.36
CA ALA A 27 -27.86 -7.66 7.49
C ALA A 27 -26.32 -7.68 7.46
N ARG A 28 -25.71 -6.69 8.10
CA ARG A 28 -24.27 -6.66 8.29
C ARG A 28 -23.86 -7.71 9.33
N SER A 29 -22.90 -8.52 9.01
CA SER A 29 -22.17 -9.31 10.00
C SER A 29 -21.44 -8.38 10.97
N THR A 30 -21.12 -8.87 12.16
CA THR A 30 -20.25 -8.15 13.09
C THR A 30 -18.83 -8.04 12.51
N VAL A 31 -18.02 -7.13 13.03
CA VAL A 31 -16.59 -7.06 12.67
C VAL A 31 -15.89 -8.37 13.02
N GLU A 32 -16.22 -9.00 14.16
CA GLU A 32 -15.67 -10.31 14.57
C GLU A 32 -15.95 -11.39 13.52
N GLU A 33 -17.23 -11.55 13.16
CA GLU A 33 -17.66 -12.54 12.16
C GLU A 33 -17.03 -12.25 10.79
N THR A 34 -16.99 -10.96 10.38
CA THR A 34 -16.38 -10.57 9.09
C THR A 34 -14.92 -11.01 9.02
N TYR A 35 -14.12 -10.72 10.06
CA TYR A 35 -12.71 -11.13 10.07
C TYR A 35 -12.52 -12.65 10.20
N SER A 36 -13.42 -13.33 10.91
CA SER A 36 -13.42 -14.80 10.97
C SER A 36 -13.62 -15.43 9.59
N LEU A 37 -14.61 -14.94 8.83
CA LEU A 37 -14.90 -15.39 7.48
C LEU A 37 -13.73 -15.08 6.51
N ILE A 38 -13.17 -13.87 6.55
CA ILE A 38 -11.98 -13.52 5.77
C ILE A 38 -10.81 -14.47 6.07
N ASN A 39 -10.56 -14.79 7.34
CA ASN A 39 -9.48 -15.69 7.71
C ASN A 39 -9.73 -17.13 7.23
N ALA A 40 -10.98 -17.60 7.27
CA ALA A 40 -11.36 -18.92 6.74
C ALA A 40 -11.12 -19.00 5.23
N ASP A 41 -11.61 -18.02 4.47
CA ASP A 41 -11.42 -17.95 3.02
C ASP A 41 -9.94 -17.91 2.63
N LEU A 42 -9.14 -17.10 3.34
CA LEU A 42 -7.71 -16.98 3.08
C LEU A 42 -6.93 -18.24 3.48
N ALA A 43 -7.37 -18.95 4.53
CA ALA A 43 -6.75 -20.23 4.91
C ALA A 43 -6.99 -21.27 3.83
N GLU A 44 -8.22 -21.36 3.32
CA GLU A 44 -8.57 -22.25 2.22
C GLU A 44 -7.80 -21.88 0.93
N ALA A 45 -7.75 -20.59 0.59
CA ALA A 45 -6.99 -20.12 -0.57
C ALA A 45 -5.50 -20.53 -0.49
N CYS A 46 -4.85 -20.34 0.67
CA CYS A 46 -3.48 -20.79 0.86
C CYS A 46 -3.33 -22.31 0.67
N SER A 47 -4.26 -23.11 1.21
CA SER A 47 -4.25 -24.57 1.05
C SER A 47 -4.44 -24.99 -0.40
N LEU A 48 -5.38 -24.38 -1.13
CA LEU A 48 -5.66 -24.68 -2.52
C LEU A 48 -4.51 -24.28 -3.47
N LEU A 49 -3.74 -23.28 -3.12
CA LEU A 49 -2.62 -22.75 -3.92
C LEU A 49 -1.29 -23.37 -3.55
N GLU A 50 -1.18 -24.06 -2.42
CA GLU A 50 0.07 -24.67 -1.99
C GLU A 50 0.58 -25.71 -3.00
N GLY A 51 1.87 -25.66 -3.30
CA GLY A 51 2.51 -26.53 -4.29
C GLY A 51 2.15 -26.27 -5.76
N LYS A 52 1.25 -25.32 -6.05
CA LYS A 52 0.94 -24.95 -7.42
C LYS A 52 1.97 -23.96 -7.96
N LYS A 53 2.50 -24.25 -9.14
CA LYS A 53 3.41 -23.37 -9.86
C LYS A 53 2.58 -22.37 -10.68
N ILE A 54 2.47 -21.14 -10.18
CA ILE A 54 1.78 -20.01 -10.84
C ILE A 54 2.81 -18.91 -11.05
N THR A 55 3.13 -18.63 -12.30
CA THR A 55 4.20 -17.70 -12.71
C THR A 55 3.68 -16.32 -13.10
N GLU A 56 2.43 -16.26 -13.52
CA GLU A 56 1.77 -15.03 -13.95
C GLU A 56 1.43 -14.16 -12.74
N LEU A 57 1.94 -12.91 -12.74
CA LEU A 57 1.77 -11.98 -11.62
C LEU A 57 0.33 -11.45 -11.47
N ASN A 58 -0.49 -11.57 -12.51
CA ASN A 58 -1.92 -11.22 -12.47
C ASN A 58 -2.83 -12.39 -12.02
N HIS A 59 -2.25 -13.50 -11.60
CA HIS A 59 -2.94 -14.64 -11.03
C HIS A 59 -2.55 -14.81 -9.54
N TRP A 60 -3.52 -15.23 -8.74
CA TRP A 60 -3.28 -15.53 -7.34
C TRP A 60 -2.40 -16.77 -7.18
N SER A 61 -1.36 -16.64 -6.36
CA SER A 61 -0.42 -17.70 -6.01
C SER A 61 -0.34 -17.86 -4.49
N ALA A 62 0.28 -18.92 -4.01
CA ALA A 62 0.45 -19.13 -2.57
C ALA A 62 1.18 -17.94 -1.91
N LYS A 63 2.25 -17.40 -2.54
CA LYS A 63 2.97 -16.23 -2.01
C LYS A 63 2.08 -15.00 -1.86
N SER A 64 1.21 -14.72 -2.83
CA SER A 64 0.28 -13.58 -2.77
C SER A 64 -0.87 -13.81 -1.77
N ALA A 65 -1.38 -15.04 -1.64
CA ALA A 65 -2.38 -15.38 -0.63
C ALA A 65 -1.84 -15.21 0.80
N TYR A 66 -0.62 -15.67 1.08
CA TYR A 66 0.04 -15.45 2.37
C TYR A 66 0.32 -13.95 2.63
N ALA A 67 0.65 -13.16 1.60
CA ALA A 67 0.80 -11.71 1.75
C ALA A 67 -0.51 -11.03 2.20
N VAL A 68 -1.65 -11.41 1.62
CA VAL A 68 -2.95 -10.90 2.08
C VAL A 68 -3.27 -11.35 3.50
N ARG A 69 -2.98 -12.61 3.87
CA ARG A 69 -3.13 -13.07 5.26
C ARG A 69 -2.30 -12.25 6.23
N ALA A 70 -1.06 -11.89 5.88
CA ALA A 70 -0.22 -11.03 6.70
C ALA A 70 -0.84 -9.64 6.90
N ARG A 71 -1.40 -9.02 5.86
CA ARG A 71 -2.14 -7.74 5.96
C ARG A 71 -3.33 -7.85 6.92
N VAL A 72 -4.12 -8.92 6.81
CA VAL A 72 -5.30 -9.15 7.67
C VAL A 72 -4.87 -9.34 9.12
N ALA A 73 -3.86 -10.18 9.38
CA ALA A 73 -3.32 -10.39 10.72
C ALA A 73 -2.77 -9.08 11.34
N MET A 74 -2.08 -8.24 10.56
CA MET A 74 -1.65 -6.90 11.01
C MET A 74 -2.84 -6.01 11.38
N ALA A 75 -3.91 -6.03 10.59
CA ALA A 75 -5.13 -5.27 10.88
C ALA A 75 -5.84 -5.74 12.16
N MET A 76 -5.69 -7.01 12.51
CA MET A 76 -6.20 -7.64 13.73
C MET A 76 -5.25 -7.46 14.93
N HIS A 77 -4.06 -6.94 14.74
CA HIS A 77 -2.96 -6.90 15.73
C HIS A 77 -2.51 -8.31 16.16
N ASP A 78 -2.73 -9.30 15.33
CA ASP A 78 -2.21 -10.66 15.51
C ASP A 78 -0.78 -10.73 14.95
N TYR A 79 0.15 -10.17 15.72
CA TYR A 79 1.53 -10.00 15.27
C TYR A 79 2.26 -11.33 15.06
N ALA A 80 1.92 -12.37 15.83
CA ALA A 80 2.53 -13.68 15.66
C ALA A 80 2.20 -14.28 14.29
N ASN A 81 0.93 -14.31 13.92
CA ASN A 81 0.49 -14.78 12.61
C ASN A 81 0.91 -13.82 11.48
N ALA A 82 0.90 -12.51 11.70
CA ALA A 82 1.37 -11.54 10.71
C ALA A 82 2.84 -11.81 10.32
N ALA A 83 3.71 -12.01 11.30
CA ALA A 83 5.11 -12.36 11.07
C ALA A 83 5.25 -13.68 10.30
N ALA A 84 4.57 -14.74 10.76
CA ALA A 84 4.63 -16.07 10.14
C ALA A 84 4.16 -16.05 8.68
N TYR A 85 3.04 -15.37 8.39
CA TYR A 85 2.52 -15.28 7.02
C TYR A 85 3.37 -14.41 6.11
N ALA A 86 3.91 -13.30 6.61
CA ALA A 86 4.83 -12.47 5.85
C ALA A 86 6.13 -13.21 5.50
N GLU A 87 6.73 -13.90 6.47
CA GLU A 87 7.92 -14.74 6.21
C GLU A 87 7.62 -15.89 5.22
N LYS A 88 6.46 -16.55 5.35
CA LYS A 88 6.06 -17.59 4.38
C LYS A 88 5.92 -17.02 2.96
N SER A 89 5.34 -15.84 2.82
CA SER A 89 5.24 -15.14 1.53
C SER A 89 6.63 -14.83 0.97
N ILE A 90 7.56 -14.32 1.79
CA ILE A 90 8.94 -14.03 1.41
C ILE A 90 9.65 -15.32 0.96
N GLN A 91 9.58 -16.38 1.75
CA GLN A 91 10.22 -17.68 1.45
C GLN A 91 9.75 -18.24 0.11
N LEU A 92 8.43 -18.22 -0.15
CA LEU A 92 7.87 -18.71 -1.41
C LEU A 92 8.33 -17.86 -2.59
N ALA A 93 8.35 -16.54 -2.42
CA ALA A 93 8.80 -15.63 -3.48
C ALA A 93 10.30 -15.81 -3.77
N GLU A 94 11.15 -15.87 -2.74
CA GLU A 94 12.61 -16.06 -2.89
C GLU A 94 12.94 -17.42 -3.52
N ALA A 95 12.20 -18.47 -3.20
CA ALA A 95 12.34 -19.79 -3.81
C ALA A 95 12.04 -19.77 -5.34
N GLU A 96 11.21 -18.83 -5.78
CA GLU A 96 10.90 -18.58 -7.20
C GLU A 96 11.81 -17.51 -7.84
N GLY A 97 12.87 -17.08 -7.18
CA GLY A 97 13.81 -16.05 -7.65
C GLY A 97 13.35 -14.61 -7.36
N GLY A 98 12.33 -14.43 -6.52
CA GLY A 98 11.92 -13.13 -6.03
C GLY A 98 13.04 -12.47 -5.22
N LYS A 99 13.22 -11.17 -5.38
CA LYS A 99 14.20 -10.38 -4.62
C LYS A 99 13.77 -8.94 -4.49
N LEU A 100 14.26 -8.27 -3.46
CA LEU A 100 14.10 -6.82 -3.30
C LEU A 100 14.76 -6.09 -4.48
N MET A 101 14.16 -4.97 -4.90
CA MET A 101 14.78 -4.09 -5.88
C MET A 101 16.13 -3.60 -5.37
N ASP A 102 17.09 -3.55 -6.25
CA ASP A 102 18.38 -2.91 -6.03
C ASP A 102 18.37 -1.44 -6.51
N ALA A 103 19.46 -0.72 -6.27
CA ALA A 103 19.58 0.69 -6.62
C ALA A 103 19.28 0.98 -8.09
N SER A 104 19.65 0.08 -9.01
CA SER A 104 19.45 0.27 -10.44
C SER A 104 17.98 0.22 -10.86
N ASN A 105 17.13 -0.46 -10.09
CA ASN A 105 15.72 -0.64 -10.36
C ASN A 105 14.81 0.36 -9.61
N LEU A 106 15.30 1.01 -8.55
CA LEU A 106 14.52 1.96 -7.75
C LEU A 106 14.02 3.16 -8.57
N TYR A 107 14.73 3.54 -9.62
CA TYR A 107 14.45 4.74 -10.42
C TYR A 107 13.65 4.47 -11.70
N ASN A 108 13.20 3.23 -11.93
CA ASN A 108 12.49 2.84 -13.15
C ASN A 108 11.02 3.31 -13.22
N GLY A 109 10.57 4.10 -12.26
CA GLY A 109 9.22 4.69 -12.25
C GLY A 109 8.06 3.72 -12.11
N PHE A 110 8.33 2.48 -11.77
CA PHE A 110 7.37 1.40 -11.52
C PHE A 110 6.49 0.97 -12.71
N ALA A 111 6.46 1.69 -13.83
CA ALA A 111 5.60 1.35 -14.97
C ALA A 111 5.84 -0.06 -15.52
N ASP A 112 7.09 -0.52 -15.47
CA ASP A 112 7.52 -1.84 -15.93
C ASP A 112 8.03 -2.72 -14.77
N ILE A 113 7.53 -2.48 -13.55
CA ILE A 113 7.99 -3.17 -12.34
C ILE A 113 7.88 -4.69 -12.44
N THR A 114 6.91 -5.22 -13.18
CA THR A 114 6.70 -6.66 -13.36
C THR A 114 7.75 -7.32 -14.26
N SER A 115 8.31 -6.57 -15.21
CA SER A 115 9.31 -7.07 -16.17
C SER A 115 10.74 -6.71 -15.78
N THR A 116 10.93 -5.55 -15.12
CA THR A 116 12.27 -5.05 -14.76
C THR A 116 12.73 -5.51 -13.39
N THR A 117 11.83 -5.97 -12.54
CA THR A 117 12.16 -6.42 -11.19
C THR A 117 11.59 -7.81 -10.88
N LYS A 118 12.02 -8.37 -9.74
CA LYS A 118 11.49 -9.63 -9.19
C LYS A 118 10.79 -9.41 -7.84
N GLU A 119 10.40 -8.17 -7.56
CA GLU A 119 9.78 -7.80 -6.29
C GLU A 119 8.26 -7.98 -6.24
N PRO A 120 7.47 -7.82 -7.34
CA PRO A 120 6.03 -7.98 -7.29
C PRO A 120 5.61 -9.42 -6.95
N LEU A 121 4.59 -9.53 -6.10
CA LEU A 121 3.95 -10.79 -5.71
C LEU A 121 2.59 -10.95 -6.40
N TYR A 122 1.92 -9.82 -6.68
CA TYR A 122 0.68 -9.73 -7.43
C TYR A 122 0.55 -8.35 -8.06
N ALA A 123 0.19 -8.27 -9.34
CA ALA A 123 0.09 -7.02 -10.07
C ALA A 123 -1.02 -7.02 -11.12
N ALA A 124 -1.61 -5.86 -11.38
CA ALA A 124 -2.33 -5.62 -12.62
C ALA A 124 -1.30 -5.26 -13.70
N MET A 125 -1.28 -6.04 -14.77
CA MET A 125 -0.40 -5.83 -15.92
C MET A 125 -1.20 -5.18 -17.04
N THR A 126 -0.77 -3.99 -17.46
CA THR A 126 -1.49 -3.20 -18.45
C THR A 126 -0.80 -3.30 -19.81
N GLN A 127 -1.54 -3.69 -20.84
CA GLN A 127 -1.08 -3.67 -22.23
C GLN A 127 -1.32 -2.30 -22.87
N ASP A 128 -0.52 -1.95 -23.88
CA ASP A 128 -0.60 -0.64 -24.51
C ASP A 128 -1.91 -0.39 -25.26
N ASP A 129 -2.61 -1.44 -25.68
CA ASP A 129 -3.93 -1.38 -26.29
C ASP A 129 -5.12 -1.38 -25.30
N GLN A 130 -4.83 -1.56 -24.00
CA GLN A 130 -5.83 -1.59 -22.93
C GLN A 130 -5.95 -0.27 -22.17
N THR A 131 -5.51 0.82 -22.77
CA THR A 131 -5.48 2.10 -22.08
C THR A 131 -6.88 2.67 -21.85
N ILE A 132 -7.19 2.98 -20.59
CA ILE A 132 -8.33 3.80 -20.18
C ILE A 132 -7.92 5.28 -20.12
N TYR A 133 -6.96 5.65 -20.85
CA TYR A 133 -6.36 6.95 -21.12
C TYR A 133 -6.32 7.92 -19.92
N PHE A 134 -7.44 8.53 -19.51
CA PHE A 134 -7.49 9.50 -18.41
C PHE A 134 -7.92 8.91 -17.06
N TYR A 135 -8.13 7.60 -16.95
CA TYR A 135 -8.70 6.96 -15.77
C TYR A 135 -7.79 5.87 -15.16
N SER A 136 -6.59 5.68 -15.71
CA SER A 136 -5.63 4.73 -15.15
C SER A 136 -4.93 5.28 -13.91
N PHE A 137 -4.30 4.39 -13.13
CA PHE A 137 -3.46 4.79 -12.01
C PHE A 137 -2.38 5.81 -12.47
N TYR A 138 -1.70 5.54 -13.57
CA TYR A 138 -0.64 6.39 -14.10
C TYR A 138 -1.16 7.73 -14.64
N ALA A 139 -2.41 7.80 -15.10
CA ALA A 139 -3.02 9.08 -15.51
C ALA A 139 -3.18 10.06 -14.34
N TYR A 140 -3.23 9.57 -13.11
CA TYR A 140 -3.36 10.40 -11.92
C TYR A 140 -2.07 10.52 -11.11
N MET A 141 -1.21 9.50 -11.17
CA MET A 141 -0.05 9.39 -10.28
C MET A 141 1.29 9.67 -10.95
N SER A 142 1.43 9.44 -12.26
CA SER A 142 2.70 9.68 -12.93
C SER A 142 3.02 11.17 -13.03
N TRP A 143 4.31 11.49 -13.05
CA TRP A 143 4.75 12.88 -13.23
C TRP A 143 4.82 13.30 -14.71
N ASN A 144 4.97 12.33 -15.64
CA ASN A 144 5.29 12.58 -17.04
C ASN A 144 4.12 12.50 -18.01
N PHE A 145 2.97 11.97 -17.62
CA PHE A 145 1.82 11.87 -18.52
C PHE A 145 1.13 13.23 -18.71
N SER A 146 0.88 13.61 -19.97
CA SER A 146 0.28 14.90 -20.31
C SER A 146 -1.23 14.90 -20.10
N ALA A 147 -1.69 15.00 -18.84
CA ALA A 147 -3.11 15.09 -18.49
C ALA A 147 -3.41 16.27 -17.58
N THR A 148 -4.63 16.78 -17.66
CA THR A 148 -5.10 17.87 -16.79
C THR A 148 -5.04 17.48 -15.32
N ALA A 149 -5.38 16.22 -14.98
CA ALA A 149 -5.33 15.71 -13.61
C ALA A 149 -3.91 15.79 -13.00
N ILE A 150 -2.87 15.58 -13.80
CA ILE A 150 -1.48 15.73 -13.35
C ILE A 150 -1.10 17.20 -13.28
N ARG A 151 -1.37 17.97 -14.32
CA ARG A 151 -0.98 19.41 -14.39
C ARG A 151 -1.64 20.27 -13.32
N GLN A 152 -2.88 19.96 -12.93
CA GLN A 152 -3.64 20.72 -11.93
C GLN A 152 -3.64 20.08 -10.55
N GLY A 153 -3.26 18.82 -10.45
CA GLY A 153 -3.28 18.04 -9.21
C GLY A 153 -2.01 17.24 -8.99
N VAL A 154 -0.87 17.89 -9.14
CA VAL A 154 0.45 17.30 -8.94
C VAL A 154 0.54 16.60 -7.58
N LYS A 155 1.12 15.41 -7.56
CA LYS A 155 1.27 14.62 -6.33
C LYS A 155 2.65 14.86 -5.72
N ALA A 156 2.67 15.27 -4.46
CA ALA A 156 3.89 15.49 -3.70
C ALA A 156 3.89 14.68 -2.41
N ILE A 157 5.06 14.28 -1.95
CA ILE A 157 5.20 13.72 -0.61
C ILE A 157 5.05 14.83 0.43
N ASN A 158 4.62 14.46 1.63
CA ASN A 158 4.71 15.33 2.78
C ASN A 158 6.19 15.67 3.06
N ALA A 159 6.54 16.95 3.02
CA ALA A 159 7.92 17.43 3.20
C ALA A 159 8.54 16.95 4.52
N ASP A 160 7.74 16.93 5.60
CA ASP A 160 8.23 16.46 6.91
C ASP A 160 8.52 14.94 6.87
N THR A 161 7.87 14.18 5.98
CA THR A 161 8.20 12.76 5.77
C THR A 161 9.46 12.61 4.91
N TYR A 162 9.64 13.45 3.91
CA TYR A 162 10.85 13.46 3.09
C TYR A 162 12.10 13.71 3.94
N ASP A 163 12.02 14.65 4.88
CA ASP A 163 13.14 15.03 5.76
C ASP A 163 13.53 13.94 6.78
N LEU A 164 12.68 12.90 6.96
CA LEU A 164 13.04 11.74 7.78
C LEU A 164 14.00 10.76 7.08
N MET A 165 14.20 10.90 5.77
CA MET A 165 15.17 10.11 5.04
C MET A 165 16.58 10.63 5.26
N SER A 166 17.52 9.71 5.53
CA SER A 166 18.96 10.06 5.55
C SER A 166 19.40 10.58 4.17
N GLU A 167 20.53 11.26 4.11
CA GLU A 167 21.06 11.75 2.84
C GLU A 167 21.53 10.63 1.92
N THR A 168 21.76 9.44 2.46
CA THR A 168 22.17 8.24 1.73
C THR A 168 20.99 7.36 1.32
N ASP A 169 19.75 7.70 1.73
CA ASP A 169 18.56 6.96 1.34
C ASP A 169 18.27 7.18 -0.16
N LEU A 170 18.42 6.12 -0.93
CA LEU A 170 18.26 6.13 -2.38
C LEU A 170 16.85 6.55 -2.81
N ARG A 171 15.84 6.34 -1.96
CA ARG A 171 14.45 6.72 -2.24
C ARG A 171 14.23 8.23 -2.27
N ARG A 172 15.18 9.05 -1.78
CA ARG A 172 15.13 10.51 -1.95
C ARG A 172 14.96 10.93 -3.40
N ALA A 173 15.50 10.15 -4.34
CA ALA A 173 15.33 10.38 -5.77
C ALA A 173 13.90 10.12 -6.30
N TRP A 174 13.02 9.56 -5.51
CA TRP A 174 11.59 9.42 -5.87
C TRP A 174 10.82 10.75 -5.77
N TRP A 175 11.44 11.77 -5.20
CA TRP A 175 10.84 13.11 -5.08
C TRP A 175 11.90 14.19 -5.32
N ASP A 176 11.45 15.31 -5.82
CA ASP A 176 12.31 16.47 -6.02
C ASP A 176 11.96 17.58 -5.02
N PRO A 177 12.79 17.83 -3.99
CA PRO A 177 12.53 18.85 -2.99
C PRO A 177 12.55 20.26 -3.55
N THR A 178 13.21 20.50 -4.70
CA THR A 178 13.30 21.82 -5.34
C THR A 178 12.13 22.08 -6.28
N GLY A 179 11.60 21.01 -6.93
CA GLY A 179 10.63 21.09 -7.99
C GLY A 179 11.16 21.67 -9.30
N SER A 180 12.49 21.76 -9.47
CA SER A 180 13.10 22.38 -10.65
C SER A 180 12.99 21.49 -11.90
N TYR A 181 13.12 20.18 -11.74
CA TYR A 181 13.16 19.20 -12.84
C TYR A 181 14.16 19.49 -13.94
N ASP A 182 15.22 20.26 -13.66
CA ASP A 182 16.22 20.66 -14.64
C ASP A 182 16.98 19.47 -15.24
N ASP A 183 16.96 18.33 -14.57
CA ASP A 183 17.58 17.07 -14.98
C ASP A 183 16.66 16.17 -15.82
N LEU A 184 15.41 16.57 -16.06
CA LEU A 184 14.43 15.76 -16.78
C LEU A 184 14.04 16.43 -18.11
N PRO A 185 13.87 15.65 -19.19
CA PRO A 185 13.43 16.16 -20.48
C PRO A 185 11.94 16.48 -20.48
N LEU A 186 11.54 17.52 -19.72
CA LEU A 186 10.15 17.97 -19.65
C LEU A 186 9.73 18.61 -20.96
N THR A 187 8.61 18.20 -21.50
CA THR A 187 7.94 18.91 -22.61
C THR A 187 7.03 19.99 -22.09
N SER A 188 6.65 20.95 -22.92
CA SER A 188 5.74 22.06 -22.57
C SER A 188 4.35 21.61 -22.05
N PHE A 189 4.03 20.32 -22.15
CA PHE A 189 2.78 19.74 -21.68
C PHE A 189 2.88 19.06 -20.31
N GLN A 190 4.07 18.99 -19.73
CA GLN A 190 4.27 18.33 -18.46
C GLN A 190 3.83 19.21 -17.30
N ALA A 191 3.52 18.56 -16.18
CA ALA A 191 2.97 19.18 -14.99
C ALA A 191 3.79 20.37 -14.53
N GLY A 192 3.11 21.39 -14.00
CA GLY A 192 3.78 22.44 -13.26
C GLY A 192 4.65 21.79 -12.17
N SER A 193 5.91 22.20 -12.11
CA SER A 193 6.81 21.71 -11.08
C SER A 193 6.44 22.31 -9.72
N ILE A 194 6.35 21.47 -8.71
CA ILE A 194 6.21 21.89 -7.32
C ILE A 194 7.24 21.19 -6.46
N PRO A 195 7.72 21.82 -5.37
CA PRO A 195 8.61 21.18 -4.43
C PRO A 195 8.06 19.84 -3.92
N TYR A 196 8.93 18.85 -3.75
CA TYR A 196 8.60 17.48 -3.29
C TYR A 196 7.71 16.67 -4.24
N GLN A 197 7.62 17.09 -5.49
CA GLN A 197 6.83 16.39 -6.50
C GLN A 197 7.30 14.96 -6.70
N ASN A 198 6.31 14.07 -6.91
CA ASN A 198 6.50 12.66 -7.18
C ASN A 198 7.27 12.41 -8.48
N ARG A 199 8.31 11.56 -8.38
CA ARG A 199 9.03 10.91 -9.48
C ARG A 199 8.98 9.38 -9.37
N LYS A 200 8.42 8.86 -8.28
CA LYS A 200 8.29 7.41 -8.05
C LYS A 200 7.50 6.71 -9.15
N PHE A 201 6.47 7.36 -9.67
CA PHE A 201 5.62 6.80 -10.72
C PHE A 201 5.82 7.56 -12.03
N THR A 202 6.30 6.83 -13.03
CA THR A 202 6.54 7.34 -14.40
C THR A 202 5.77 6.46 -15.37
N ALA A 203 4.83 7.04 -16.13
CA ALA A 203 4.15 6.30 -17.19
C ALA A 203 5.13 5.87 -18.30
N ARG A 204 4.84 4.77 -18.99
CA ARG A 204 5.69 4.26 -20.10
C ARG A 204 5.95 5.31 -21.18
N ALA A 205 4.99 6.20 -21.43
CA ALA A 205 5.15 7.30 -22.36
C ALA A 205 4.36 8.54 -21.92
N VAL A 206 4.79 9.71 -22.37
CA VAL A 206 4.08 10.99 -22.10
C VAL A 206 2.70 11.06 -22.78
N SER A 207 2.50 10.28 -23.82
CA SER A 207 1.24 10.19 -24.58
C SER A 207 0.34 9.02 -24.18
N ASN A 208 0.81 8.15 -23.30
CA ASN A 208 0.10 6.95 -22.90
C ASN A 208 0.29 6.68 -21.40
N ALA A 209 -0.79 6.77 -20.63
CA ALA A 209 -0.78 6.56 -19.18
C ALA A 209 -0.79 5.06 -18.81
N VAL A 210 0.03 4.28 -19.46
CA VAL A 210 0.16 2.83 -19.23
C VAL A 210 1.29 2.55 -18.25
N GLY A 211 1.09 1.55 -17.43
CA GLY A 211 2.06 1.02 -16.50
C GLY A 211 1.44 -0.07 -15.63
N ASP A 212 2.26 -0.98 -15.14
CA ASP A 212 1.84 -2.05 -14.26
C ASP A 212 1.63 -1.54 -12.84
N VAL A 213 0.60 -2.04 -12.17
CA VAL A 213 0.30 -1.66 -10.78
C VAL A 213 0.53 -2.87 -9.87
N ALA A 214 1.62 -2.83 -9.11
CA ALA A 214 1.89 -3.85 -8.11
C ALA A 214 0.99 -3.63 -6.87
N PHE A 215 0.10 -4.58 -6.58
CA PHE A 215 -0.76 -4.56 -5.40
C PHE A 215 -0.11 -5.19 -4.18
N LEU A 216 0.85 -6.11 -4.41
CA LEU A 216 1.60 -6.81 -3.38
C LEU A 216 3.06 -6.88 -3.81
N ARG A 217 3.98 -6.51 -2.91
CA ARG A 217 5.43 -6.50 -3.14
C ARG A 217 6.20 -7.10 -1.97
N LEU A 218 7.39 -7.65 -2.26
CA LEU A 218 8.30 -8.17 -1.24
C LEU A 218 8.66 -7.11 -0.19
N SER A 219 8.91 -5.86 -0.57
CA SER A 219 9.18 -4.75 0.36
C SER A 219 8.11 -4.64 1.45
N GLU A 220 6.84 -4.74 1.08
CA GLU A 220 5.76 -4.72 2.06
C GLU A 220 5.85 -5.90 3.04
N MET A 221 6.17 -7.09 2.54
CA MET A 221 6.27 -8.29 3.39
C MET A 221 7.45 -8.21 4.34
N TYR A 222 8.60 -7.74 3.90
CA TYR A 222 9.75 -7.49 4.77
C TYR A 222 9.41 -6.48 5.88
N LEU A 223 8.78 -5.35 5.53
CA LEU A 223 8.37 -4.34 6.50
C LEU A 223 7.25 -4.85 7.44
N THR A 224 6.34 -5.67 6.92
CA THR A 224 5.29 -6.30 7.74
C THR A 224 5.86 -7.30 8.73
N ALA A 225 6.79 -8.16 8.30
CA ALA A 225 7.45 -9.11 9.19
C ALA A 225 8.27 -8.39 10.28
N ALA A 226 9.04 -7.38 9.89
CA ALA A 226 9.82 -6.58 10.83
C ALA A 226 8.94 -5.89 11.88
N GLU A 227 7.86 -5.21 11.45
CA GLU A 227 6.92 -4.57 12.38
C GLU A 227 6.24 -5.59 13.29
N ALA A 228 5.80 -6.72 12.74
CA ALA A 228 5.12 -7.75 13.50
C ALA A 228 6.02 -8.37 14.58
N TYR A 229 7.28 -8.66 14.25
CA TYR A 229 8.24 -9.12 15.25
C TYR A 229 8.57 -8.07 16.30
N ALA A 230 8.75 -6.81 15.91
CA ALA A 230 9.03 -5.74 16.85
C ALA A 230 7.87 -5.56 17.86
N ARG A 231 6.64 -5.50 17.37
CA ARG A 231 5.44 -5.38 18.21
C ARG A 231 5.12 -6.64 19.00
N GLY A 232 5.53 -7.81 18.50
CA GLY A 232 5.41 -9.10 19.17
C GLY A 232 6.51 -9.36 20.21
N GLY A 233 7.46 -8.43 20.41
CA GLY A 233 8.52 -8.50 21.42
C GLY A 233 9.80 -9.22 20.97
N ASN A 234 9.88 -9.69 19.72
CA ASN A 234 11.11 -10.29 19.18
C ASN A 234 11.95 -9.23 18.42
N THR A 235 12.50 -8.30 19.18
CA THR A 235 13.28 -7.17 18.65
C THR A 235 14.50 -7.60 17.82
N ALA A 236 15.17 -8.70 18.23
CA ALA A 236 16.35 -9.19 17.51
C ALA A 236 15.99 -9.66 16.08
N LYS A 237 14.90 -10.43 15.94
CA LYS A 237 14.42 -10.88 14.62
C LYS A 237 13.88 -9.73 13.79
N ALA A 238 13.19 -8.78 14.43
CA ALA A 238 12.73 -7.56 13.77
C ALA A 238 13.89 -6.75 13.18
N GLN A 239 14.96 -6.54 13.95
CA GLN A 239 16.17 -5.83 13.51
C GLN A 239 16.85 -6.55 12.34
N GLU A 240 16.99 -7.87 12.42
CA GLU A 240 17.58 -8.69 11.34
C GLU A 240 16.83 -8.46 10.01
N ILE A 241 15.51 -8.63 10.04
CA ILE A 241 14.66 -8.52 8.84
C ILE A 241 14.65 -7.09 8.32
N PHE A 242 14.51 -6.10 9.22
CA PHE A 242 14.50 -4.70 8.85
C PHE A 242 15.83 -4.26 8.25
N THR A 243 16.95 -4.65 8.84
CA THR A 243 18.28 -4.35 8.30
C THR A 243 18.47 -4.93 6.91
N LYS A 244 18.09 -6.21 6.70
CA LYS A 244 18.15 -6.85 5.38
C LYS A 244 17.39 -6.05 4.31
N PHE A 245 16.25 -5.49 4.66
CA PHE A 245 15.49 -4.60 3.77
C PHE A 245 16.15 -3.23 3.65
N GLN A 246 16.41 -2.55 4.77
CA GLN A 246 16.76 -1.14 4.81
C GLN A 246 18.08 -0.84 4.11
N ILE A 247 19.07 -1.71 4.20
CA ILE A 247 20.37 -1.54 3.49
C ILE A 247 20.22 -1.55 1.96
N THR A 248 19.16 -2.12 1.42
CA THR A 248 18.87 -2.04 -0.03
C THR A 248 18.29 -0.69 -0.43
N ARG A 249 17.85 0.12 0.52
CA ARG A 249 17.27 1.45 0.35
C ARG A 249 18.21 2.55 0.84
N ASP A 250 18.91 2.29 1.92
CA ASP A 250 19.90 3.19 2.51
C ASP A 250 21.19 2.38 2.81
N PRO A 251 22.17 2.43 1.92
CA PRO A 251 23.42 1.66 2.10
C PRO A 251 24.22 2.02 3.34
N ALA A 252 24.00 3.20 3.92
CA ALA A 252 24.70 3.63 5.15
C ALA A 252 23.86 3.40 6.42
N TYR A 253 22.72 2.71 6.31
CA TYR A 253 21.89 2.42 7.48
C TYR A 253 22.65 1.59 8.53
N ALA A 254 22.75 2.14 9.75
CA ALA A 254 23.45 1.52 10.88
C ALA A 254 22.52 1.19 12.07
N GLY A 255 21.26 1.59 12.02
CA GLY A 255 20.31 1.45 13.14
C GLY A 255 20.64 2.41 14.28
N GLY A 256 20.00 2.16 15.42
CA GLY A 256 20.30 2.87 16.69
C GLY A 256 19.19 3.79 17.18
N GLY A 257 18.12 3.95 16.43
CA GLY A 257 16.91 4.64 16.86
C GLY A 257 15.86 3.71 17.50
N ASP A 258 14.65 4.23 17.69
CA ASP A 258 13.51 3.40 18.03
C ASP A 258 13.14 2.53 16.83
N LEU A 259 13.32 1.23 16.97
CA LEU A 259 13.14 0.27 15.87
C LEU A 259 11.73 0.32 15.26
N ILE A 260 10.70 0.50 16.07
CA ILE A 260 9.31 0.56 15.58
C ILE A 260 9.13 1.86 14.77
N GLU A 261 9.65 2.97 15.24
CA GLU A 261 9.59 4.24 14.52
C GLU A 261 10.38 4.19 13.21
N GLU A 262 11.56 3.58 13.20
CA GLU A 262 12.38 3.39 11.99
C GLU A 262 11.63 2.52 10.96
N ILE A 263 11.04 1.39 11.38
CA ILE A 263 10.24 0.52 10.50
C ILE A 263 9.03 1.28 9.94
N MET A 264 8.29 1.99 10.79
CA MET A 264 7.07 2.71 10.36
C MET A 264 7.39 3.88 9.44
N THR A 265 8.50 4.58 9.66
CA THR A 265 9.01 5.63 8.78
C THR A 265 9.38 5.05 7.42
N SER A 266 10.18 3.99 7.42
CA SER A 266 10.58 3.32 6.18
C SER A 266 9.35 2.77 5.42
N ARG A 267 8.38 2.19 6.12
CA ARG A 267 7.13 1.72 5.54
C ARG A 267 6.32 2.86 4.90
N ARG A 268 6.22 4.00 5.57
CA ARG A 268 5.53 5.19 5.05
C ARG A 268 6.17 5.73 3.78
N ILE A 269 7.49 5.71 3.70
CA ILE A 269 8.27 6.16 2.54
C ILE A 269 8.16 5.13 1.40
N GLU A 270 8.48 3.87 1.69
CA GLU A 270 8.52 2.79 0.70
C GLU A 270 7.17 2.59 0.00
N LEU A 271 6.10 2.58 0.76
CA LEU A 271 4.75 2.29 0.28
C LEU A 271 3.92 3.56 -0.01
N TRP A 272 4.61 4.70 -0.20
CA TRP A 272 3.96 5.95 -0.55
C TRP A 272 3.11 5.79 -1.82
N ALA A 273 1.85 6.24 -1.76
CA ALA A 273 0.84 6.18 -2.82
C ALA A 273 0.43 4.76 -3.27
N GLU A 274 0.77 3.70 -2.53
CA GLU A 274 0.34 2.33 -2.80
C GLU A 274 -0.93 1.93 -2.01
N GLY A 275 -1.65 2.90 -1.43
CA GLY A 275 -2.95 2.69 -0.78
C GLY A 275 -2.89 2.19 0.67
N LEU A 276 -1.70 1.98 1.25
CA LEU A 276 -1.55 1.30 2.54
C LEU A 276 -1.55 2.24 3.76
N ARG A 277 -1.16 3.51 3.58
CA ARG A 277 -1.02 4.44 4.72
C ARG A 277 -2.29 4.66 5.52
N TYR A 278 -3.45 4.72 4.87
CA TYR A 278 -4.74 4.87 5.55
C TYR A 278 -5.02 3.71 6.52
N PHE A 279 -4.72 2.48 6.11
CA PHE A 279 -4.90 1.29 6.93
C PHE A 279 -3.93 1.28 8.12
N ASP A 280 -2.67 1.72 7.92
CA ASP A 280 -1.70 1.85 9.01
C ASP A 280 -2.17 2.88 10.05
N LEU A 281 -2.61 4.05 9.63
CA LEU A 281 -3.15 5.06 10.53
C LEU A 281 -4.37 4.55 11.30
N LYS A 282 -5.26 3.84 10.61
CA LYS A 282 -6.50 3.34 11.20
C LYS A 282 -6.26 2.22 12.22
N ARG A 283 -5.41 1.23 11.89
CA ARG A 283 -5.09 0.12 12.81
C ARG A 283 -4.32 0.58 14.05
N LEU A 284 -3.44 1.57 13.88
CA LEU A 284 -2.63 2.12 14.97
C LEU A 284 -3.31 3.28 15.73
N ASN A 285 -4.54 3.64 15.33
CA ASN A 285 -5.30 4.77 15.89
C ASN A 285 -4.48 6.07 15.89
N LEU A 286 -3.82 6.37 14.76
CA LEU A 286 -2.98 7.54 14.57
C LEU A 286 -3.73 8.64 13.81
N PRO A 287 -3.47 9.92 14.09
CA PRO A 287 -4.07 11.04 13.38
C PRO A 287 -3.53 11.17 11.94
N ILE A 288 -4.31 11.80 11.08
CA ILE A 288 -3.78 12.37 9.84
C ILE A 288 -3.11 13.70 10.18
N LYS A 289 -1.85 13.86 9.78
CA LYS A 289 -1.12 15.12 9.81
C LYS A 289 -0.51 15.37 8.44
N ARG A 290 -0.86 16.49 7.83
CA ARG A 290 -0.28 16.96 6.58
C ARG A 290 0.94 17.81 6.90
N GLY A 291 1.97 17.75 6.07
CA GLY A 291 3.21 18.46 6.30
C GLY A 291 3.14 19.93 5.91
N ARG A 292 4.23 20.63 6.18
CA ARG A 292 4.39 22.08 5.95
C ARG A 292 4.22 22.53 4.51
N ASN A 293 4.30 21.63 3.53
CA ASN A 293 4.07 21.90 2.12
C ASN A 293 2.61 21.74 1.66
N PHE A 294 1.67 21.52 2.60
CA PHE A 294 0.24 21.53 2.33
C PHE A 294 -0.40 22.83 2.74
N ASP A 295 -1.21 23.41 1.86
CA ASP A 295 -1.95 24.64 2.10
C ASP A 295 -3.43 24.34 2.37
N ILE A 296 -3.99 24.96 3.42
CA ILE A 296 -5.40 24.81 3.81
C ILE A 296 -6.36 25.27 2.71
N THR A 297 -5.93 26.18 1.83
CA THR A 297 -6.74 26.63 0.70
C THR A 297 -7.02 25.52 -0.33
N PHE A 298 -6.17 24.53 -0.38
CA PHE A 298 -6.26 23.37 -1.28
C PHE A 298 -6.60 22.06 -0.56
N CYS A 299 -6.77 22.10 0.76
CA CYS A 299 -7.04 20.93 1.60
C CYS A 299 -8.29 21.18 2.45
N THR A 300 -9.13 20.17 2.62
CA THR A 300 -10.29 20.25 3.53
C THR A 300 -9.86 20.39 4.99
N PHE A 301 -8.68 19.85 5.35
CA PHE A 301 -8.08 19.93 6.70
C PHE A 301 -6.58 19.66 6.61
N LEU A 302 -5.81 20.19 7.56
CA LEU A 302 -4.39 19.89 7.74
C LEU A 302 -4.16 18.77 8.74
N GLU A 303 -4.99 18.70 9.76
CA GLU A 303 -4.97 17.64 10.77
C GLU A 303 -6.37 17.08 10.98
N LYS A 304 -6.43 15.79 11.29
CA LYS A 304 -7.66 15.09 11.69
C LYS A 304 -7.31 14.07 12.76
N ALA A 305 -7.93 14.19 13.94
CA ALA A 305 -7.66 13.28 15.03
C ALA A 305 -8.10 11.84 14.70
N ALA A 306 -7.42 10.87 15.30
CA ALA A 306 -7.76 9.46 15.11
C ALA A 306 -9.20 9.18 15.61
N GLY A 307 -9.93 8.36 14.88
CA GLY A 307 -11.28 7.91 15.27
C GLY A 307 -12.40 8.96 15.10
N GLU A 308 -12.10 10.18 14.66
CA GLU A 308 -13.13 11.16 14.37
C GLU A 308 -14.10 10.71 13.27
N LYS A 309 -15.30 11.35 13.24
CA LYS A 309 -16.28 11.15 12.16
C LYS A 309 -15.60 11.34 10.79
N GLY A 310 -15.85 10.40 9.86
CA GLY A 310 -15.24 10.36 8.52
C GLY A 310 -14.03 9.44 8.39
N TRP A 311 -13.48 8.88 9.48
CA TRP A 311 -12.52 7.77 9.39
C TRP A 311 -13.18 6.45 8.96
N THR A 312 -14.45 6.29 9.25
CA THR A 312 -15.27 5.22 8.70
C THR A 312 -16.19 5.81 7.66
N TRP A 313 -16.18 5.26 6.46
CA TRP A 313 -17.01 5.75 5.37
C TRP A 313 -18.48 5.50 5.68
N GLU A 314 -19.34 6.45 5.35
CA GLU A 314 -20.78 6.25 5.41
C GLU A 314 -21.21 5.18 4.42
N ILE A 315 -22.17 4.35 4.81
CA ILE A 315 -22.79 3.43 3.87
C ILE A 315 -23.60 4.26 2.88
N PRO A 316 -23.43 4.07 1.58
CA PRO A 316 -24.17 4.83 0.57
C PRO A 316 -25.67 4.75 0.79
N LYS A 317 -26.38 5.88 0.63
CA LYS A 317 -27.82 5.94 0.81
C LYS A 317 -28.55 4.93 -0.07
N ILE A 318 -28.09 4.71 -1.30
CA ILE A 318 -28.68 3.75 -2.22
C ILE A 318 -28.64 2.31 -1.65
N GLU A 319 -27.60 1.95 -0.89
CA GLU A 319 -27.54 0.64 -0.23
C GLU A 319 -28.62 0.55 0.86
N THR A 320 -28.72 1.54 1.74
CA THR A 320 -29.69 1.51 2.82
C THR A 320 -31.15 1.66 2.36
N ASP A 321 -31.38 2.27 1.21
CA ASP A 321 -32.71 2.38 0.60
C ASP A 321 -33.16 1.04 -0.03
N ASN A 322 -32.22 0.26 -0.55
CA ASN A 322 -32.51 -1.02 -1.20
C ASN A 322 -32.26 -2.25 -0.32
N ASN A 323 -31.60 -2.06 0.81
CA ASN A 323 -31.32 -3.10 1.80
C ASN A 323 -31.55 -2.53 3.22
N PRO A 324 -32.80 -2.40 3.68
CA PRO A 324 -33.13 -1.87 5.01
C PRO A 324 -32.47 -2.63 6.18
N ALA A 325 -32.12 -3.91 5.98
CA ALA A 325 -31.37 -4.68 6.96
C ALA A 325 -29.90 -4.18 7.15
N CYS A 326 -29.36 -3.40 6.19
CA CYS A 326 -28.03 -2.82 6.27
C CYS A 326 -28.06 -1.48 7.02
N VAL A 327 -27.97 -1.52 8.34
CA VAL A 327 -27.98 -0.33 9.20
C VAL A 327 -26.78 0.58 8.95
N LYS A 328 -26.97 1.90 9.10
CA LYS A 328 -25.92 2.91 8.92
C LYS A 328 -24.81 2.79 9.97
N ASN A 329 -23.66 3.38 9.70
CA ASN A 329 -22.54 3.44 10.64
C ASN A 329 -22.80 4.47 11.77
N TYR A 330 -23.46 5.56 11.47
CA TYR A 330 -23.85 6.69 12.37
C TYR A 330 -24.97 7.51 11.75
#